data_5b5ffe2da72351ef812510ca8a8e0598
#
_entry.id   5b5ffe2da72351ef812510ca8a8e0598
#
_cell.length_a   1.000
_cell.length_b   1.000
_cell.length_c   1.000
_cell.angle_alpha   90.00
_cell.angle_beta   90.00
_cell.angle_gamma   90.00
#
_symmetry.space_group_name_H-M   'P 1'
#
loop_
_entity.id
_entity.type
_entity.pdbx_description
1 polymer ?
#
loop_
_entity_poly.entity_id
_entity_poly.type
_entity_poly.pdbx_seq_one_letter_code
_entity_poly.pdbx_strand_id
1 'polypeptide(L)' 'MKPSVIAVDSEIMSGAPCFAGTRVLVQTLFDYLDGGHPLVNFLEDFPTVTAEQAHQLLAEARAHISAVAED' A
#
# COMPACT_ATOMS: atom_id res chain seq x y z
N MET A 1 17.26 2.56 -9.46
CA MET A 1 16.31 2.80 -8.36
C MET A 1 14.91 2.38 -8.79
N LYS A 2 14.27 1.54 -8.01
CA LYS A 2 12.91 1.13 -8.33
C LYS A 2 11.93 2.26 -8.00
N PRO A 3 10.94 2.52 -8.86
CA PRO A 3 9.90 3.49 -8.51
C PRO A 3 9.11 2.99 -7.31
N SER A 4 8.64 3.92 -6.50
CA SER A 4 7.80 3.56 -5.36
C SER A 4 6.47 2.98 -5.85
N VAL A 5 5.91 2.06 -5.08
CA VAL A 5 4.56 1.55 -5.34
C VAL A 5 3.51 2.56 -4.90
N ILE A 6 3.91 3.63 -4.22
CA ILE A 6 3.01 4.65 -3.69
C ILE A 6 3.06 5.87 -4.59
N ALA A 7 1.89 6.37 -4.97
CA ALA A 7 1.76 7.61 -5.71
C ALA A 7 0.89 8.59 -4.94
N VAL A 8 1.29 9.86 -4.95
CA VAL A 8 0.53 10.94 -4.33
C VAL A 8 0.23 11.96 -5.42
N ASP A 9 -1.05 12.19 -5.69
CA ASP A 9 -1.48 13.14 -6.72
C ASP A 9 -2.64 13.93 -6.16
N SER A 10 -2.50 15.26 -6.11
CA SER A 10 -3.52 16.13 -5.53
C SER A 10 -4.88 16.01 -6.24
N GLU A 11 -4.90 15.52 -7.47
CA GLU A 11 -6.14 15.34 -8.22
C GLU A 11 -6.75 13.95 -8.02
N ILE A 12 -6.05 13.07 -7.33
CA ILE A 12 -6.52 11.72 -7.04
C ILE A 12 -6.66 11.57 -5.53
N MET A 13 -7.88 11.32 -5.07
CA MET A 13 -8.17 11.11 -3.64
C MET A 13 -7.64 12.24 -2.75
N SER A 14 -7.68 13.47 -3.26
CA SER A 14 -7.24 14.67 -2.53
C SER A 14 -5.78 14.59 -2.05
N GLY A 15 -4.93 13.90 -2.81
CA GLY A 15 -3.52 13.78 -2.48
C GLY A 15 -3.18 12.69 -1.48
N ALA A 16 -4.13 11.85 -1.11
CA ALA A 16 -3.83 10.73 -0.22
C ALA A 16 -2.99 9.68 -0.95
N PRO A 17 -2.06 9.00 -0.25
CA PRO A 17 -1.22 7.99 -0.88
C PRO A 17 -2.05 6.83 -1.43
N CYS A 18 -1.84 6.52 -2.70
CA CYS A 18 -2.51 5.41 -3.39
C CYS A 18 -1.48 4.46 -3.96
N PHE A 19 -1.92 3.25 -4.30
CA PHE A 19 -1.07 2.36 -5.08
C PHE A 19 -0.86 2.98 -6.47
N ALA A 20 0.38 2.98 -6.95
CA ALA A 20 0.74 3.60 -8.21
C ALA A 20 -0.14 3.05 -9.36
N GLY A 21 -0.65 3.96 -10.18
CA GLY A 21 -1.51 3.60 -11.30
C GLY A 21 -2.94 3.26 -10.92
N THR A 22 -3.32 3.44 -9.67
CA THR A 22 -4.67 3.14 -9.19
C THR A 22 -5.21 4.30 -8.36
N ARG A 23 -6.51 4.20 -8.00
CA ARG A 23 -7.14 5.11 -7.04
C ARG A 23 -7.37 4.41 -5.70
N VAL A 24 -6.71 3.28 -5.49
CA VAL A 24 -6.87 2.52 -4.25
C VAL A 24 -5.92 3.06 -3.20
N LEU A 25 -6.48 3.50 -2.08
CA LEU A 25 -5.68 4.06 -0.99
C LEU A 25 -4.80 2.99 -0.34
N VAL A 26 -3.56 3.35 -0.05
CA VAL A 26 -2.65 2.49 0.71
C VAL A 26 -3.26 2.20 2.08
N GLN A 27 -3.92 3.17 2.69
CA GLN A 27 -4.57 3.00 3.99
C GLN A 27 -5.61 1.87 3.97
N THR A 28 -6.28 1.67 2.84
CA THR A 28 -7.29 0.61 2.72
C THR A 28 -6.70 -0.77 2.97
N LEU A 29 -5.47 -1.02 2.49
CA LEU A 29 -4.80 -2.29 2.75
C LEU A 29 -4.60 -2.49 4.25
N PHE A 30 -4.12 -1.48 4.95
CA PHE A 30 -3.90 -1.57 6.39
C PHE A 30 -5.20 -1.75 7.15
N ASP A 31 -6.28 -1.09 6.70
CA ASP A 31 -7.60 -1.27 7.31
C ASP A 31 -8.08 -2.72 7.19
N TYR A 32 -7.83 -3.36 6.05
CA TYR A 32 -8.18 -4.78 5.89
C TYR A 32 -7.39 -5.65 6.86
N LEU A 33 -6.09 -5.43 6.96
CA LEU A 33 -5.25 -6.22 7.85
C LEU A 33 -5.61 -6.00 9.32
N ASP A 34 -5.89 -4.76 9.69
CA ASP A 34 -6.31 -4.44 11.05
C ASP A 34 -7.65 -5.09 11.40
N GLY A 35 -8.52 -5.24 10.42
CA GLY A 35 -9.80 -5.90 10.60
C GLY A 35 -9.72 -7.42 10.62
N GLY A 36 -8.52 -7.98 10.52
CA GLY A 36 -8.32 -9.43 10.54
C GLY A 36 -8.56 -10.12 9.20
N HIS A 37 -8.68 -9.36 8.11
CA HIS A 37 -8.88 -9.94 6.80
C HIS A 37 -7.54 -10.35 6.20
N PRO A 38 -7.45 -11.53 5.54
CA PRO A 38 -6.22 -11.89 4.86
C PRO A 38 -5.99 -11.03 3.63
N LEU A 39 -4.73 -10.90 3.22
CA LEU A 39 -4.35 -10.09 2.07
C LEU A 39 -5.13 -10.48 0.82
N VAL A 40 -5.43 -11.76 0.63
CA VAL A 40 -6.15 -12.22 -0.55
C VAL A 40 -7.52 -11.56 -0.69
N ASN A 41 -8.18 -11.27 0.43
CA ASN A 41 -9.48 -10.58 0.40
C ASN A 41 -9.35 -9.18 -0.16
N PHE A 42 -8.31 -8.46 0.25
CA PHE A 42 -8.04 -7.13 -0.28
C PHE A 42 -7.79 -7.18 -1.79
N LEU A 43 -6.98 -8.14 -2.22
CA LEU A 43 -6.63 -8.26 -3.65
C LEU A 43 -7.83 -8.64 -4.50
N GLU A 44 -8.75 -9.44 -3.96
CA GLU A 44 -9.98 -9.80 -4.67
C GLU A 44 -10.92 -8.61 -4.81
N ASP A 45 -11.00 -7.78 -3.78
CA ASP A 45 -11.88 -6.61 -3.78
C ASP A 45 -11.32 -5.46 -4.62
N PHE A 46 -10.00 -5.38 -4.76
CA PHE A 46 -9.33 -4.32 -5.51
C PHE A 46 -8.40 -4.90 -6.58
N PRO A 47 -8.98 -5.46 -7.66
CA PRO A 47 -8.17 -6.17 -8.67
C PRO A 47 -7.20 -5.29 -9.45
N THR A 48 -7.30 -3.97 -9.36
CA THR A 48 -6.33 -3.07 -9.98
C THR A 48 -4.99 -3.04 -9.23
N VAL A 49 -4.97 -3.52 -7.99
CA VAL A 49 -3.74 -3.66 -7.21
C VAL A 49 -3.24 -5.08 -7.37
N THR A 50 -1.98 -5.24 -7.77
CA THR A 50 -1.39 -6.57 -7.92
C THR A 50 -0.85 -7.08 -6.60
N ALA A 51 -0.72 -8.40 -6.49
CA ALA A 51 -0.11 -9.00 -5.30
C ALA A 51 1.31 -8.50 -5.11
N GLU A 52 2.05 -8.30 -6.21
CA GLU A 52 3.40 -7.78 -6.16
C GLU A 52 3.46 -6.38 -5.55
N GLN A 53 2.54 -5.51 -5.94
CA GLN A 53 2.46 -4.16 -5.37
C GLN A 53 2.18 -4.21 -3.88
N ALA A 54 1.25 -5.05 -3.45
CA ALA A 54 0.90 -5.18 -2.04
C ALA A 54 2.09 -5.69 -1.22
N HIS A 55 2.78 -6.70 -1.73
CA HIS A 55 3.95 -7.25 -1.03
C HIS A 55 5.08 -6.23 -0.97
N GLN A 56 5.30 -5.48 -2.04
CA GLN A 56 6.34 -4.46 -2.05
C GLN A 56 6.03 -3.33 -1.07
N LEU A 57 4.77 -2.93 -0.98
CA LEU A 57 4.36 -1.93 0.00
C LEU A 57 4.67 -2.40 1.42
N LEU A 58 4.32 -3.63 1.73
CA LEU A 58 4.56 -4.18 3.06
C LEU A 58 6.06 -4.28 3.37
N ALA A 59 6.87 -4.61 2.36
CA ALA A 59 8.31 -4.66 2.52
C ALA A 59 8.89 -3.26 2.79
N GLU A 60 8.40 -2.25 2.07
CA GLU A 60 8.84 -0.86 2.29
C GLU A 60 8.46 -0.38 3.68
N ALA A 61 7.27 -0.71 4.13
CA ALA A 61 6.81 -0.33 5.48
C ALA A 61 7.66 -0.99 6.55
N ARG A 62 8.00 -2.27 6.36
CA ARG A 62 8.85 -3.00 7.29
C ARG A 62 10.25 -2.39 7.36
N ALA A 63 10.81 -2.04 6.21
CA ALA A 63 12.13 -1.43 6.14
C ALA A 63 12.15 -0.09 6.87
N HIS A 64 11.09 0.71 6.71
CA HIS A 64 10.97 2.00 7.38
C HIS A 64 10.91 1.83 8.90
N ILE A 65 10.13 0.88 9.37
CA ILE A 65 9.99 0.61 10.80
C ILE A 65 11.32 0.13 11.39
N SER A 66 12.04 -0.73 10.67
CA SER A 66 13.33 -1.22 11.12
C SER A 66 14.35 -0.09 11.24
N ALA A 67 14.35 0.85 10.29
CA ALA A 67 15.25 1.99 10.32
C ALA A 67 14.97 2.88 11.53
N VAL A 68 13.69 3.09 11.86
CA VAL A 68 13.31 3.89 13.03
C VAL A 68 13.71 3.19 14.33
N ALA A 69 13.52 1.88 14.38
CA ALA A 69 13.80 1.10 15.59
C ALA A 69 15.29 1.02 15.92
N GLU A 70 16.16 1.20 14.94
CA GLU A 70 17.59 1.15 15.12
C GLU A 70 18.16 2.42 15.77
N ASP A 71 17.40 3.48 15.81
CA ASP A 71 17.79 4.69 16.51
C ASP A 71 17.61 4.51 18.02
#